data_2d4f5e62dbe26a68fb19ec8780314173
#
_entry.id   2d4f5e62dbe26a68fb19ec8780314173
#
_cell.length_a   1.000
_cell.length_b   1.000
_cell.length_c   1.000
_cell.angle_alpha   90.00
_cell.angle_beta   90.00
_cell.angle_gamma   90.00
#
_symmetry.space_group_name_H-M   'P 1'
#
loop_
_entity.id
_entity.type
_entity.pdbx_description
1 polymer ?
#
loop_
_entity_poly.entity_id
_entity_poly.type
_entity_poly.pdbx_seq_one_letter_code
_entity_poly.pdbx_strand_id
1 'polypeptide(L)'
;MRQFFNPILNNMKILVCISHVPDTTSKINFTNGDAEFDTNGVQYVINPNDEFGLTRAIWFQEQQGANVTVVNVGGPDTEPTLRKALAIGANEAIRVNANPTDGFFVAKQLAEVIKSGGYDLIIAGRESLDYNGGMVPGMLAGLLGYNFVNSCIEVKVDGTTVMASREIDGGKEIVSTSLPLIIVGQKG
;
A
#
# COMPACT_ATOMS: atom_id res chain seq x y z
N MET A 1 -13.13 -19.80 -26.35
CA MET A 1 -12.86 -18.37 -26.42
C MET A 1 -11.37 -18.17 -26.08
N ARG A 2 -10.51 -17.86 -27.05
CA ARG A 2 -9.09 -17.60 -26.80
C ARG A 2 -8.99 -16.21 -26.20
N GLN A 3 -8.59 -16.10 -24.93
CA GLN A 3 -8.15 -14.82 -24.35
C GLN A 3 -6.88 -14.40 -25.11
N PHE A 4 -6.97 -13.29 -25.81
CA PHE A 4 -5.79 -12.62 -26.36
C PHE A 4 -5.03 -12.01 -25.18
N PHE A 5 -3.96 -12.66 -24.77
CA PHE A 5 -2.96 -12.06 -23.89
C PHE A 5 -2.35 -10.87 -24.62
N ASN A 6 -2.61 -9.69 -24.13
CA ASN A 6 -1.98 -8.48 -24.66
C ASN A 6 -0.54 -8.42 -24.10
N PRO A 7 0.51 -8.53 -24.93
CA PRO A 7 1.90 -8.69 -24.46
C PRO A 7 2.49 -7.43 -23.80
N ILE A 8 1.74 -6.33 -23.70
CA ILE A 8 2.21 -5.07 -23.13
C ILE A 8 2.15 -5.05 -21.59
N LEU A 9 1.41 -5.98 -20.98
CA LEU A 9 1.21 -6.03 -19.52
C LEU A 9 2.23 -6.91 -18.77
N ASN A 10 3.11 -7.63 -19.47
CA ASN A 10 4.03 -8.60 -18.86
C ASN A 10 5.15 -8.00 -17.98
N ASN A 11 5.09 -6.70 -17.62
CA ASN A 11 6.15 -6.09 -16.81
C ASN A 11 5.69 -4.93 -15.93
N MET A 12 4.38 -4.85 -15.58
CA MET A 12 3.88 -3.82 -14.70
C MET A 12 4.52 -3.94 -13.31
N LYS A 13 5.14 -2.87 -12.83
CA LYS A 13 5.74 -2.80 -11.51
C LYS A 13 4.75 -2.21 -10.51
N ILE A 14 4.38 -3.00 -9.53
CA ILE A 14 3.47 -2.58 -8.46
C ILE A 14 4.26 -2.40 -7.17
N LEU A 15 4.08 -1.26 -6.51
CA LEU A 15 4.55 -1.03 -5.16
C LEU A 15 3.37 -1.03 -4.20
N VAL A 16 3.43 -1.88 -3.18
CA VAL A 16 2.44 -1.88 -2.09
C VAL A 16 3.06 -1.26 -0.85
N CYS A 17 2.52 -0.14 -0.41
CA CYS A 17 2.92 0.48 0.85
C CYS A 17 2.22 -0.26 1.99
N ILE A 18 3.00 -0.78 2.94
CA ILE A 18 2.46 -1.51 4.09
C ILE A 18 2.90 -0.87 5.40
N SER A 19 1.99 -0.79 6.35
CA SER A 19 2.22 -0.33 7.70
C SER A 19 2.38 -1.51 8.66
N HIS A 20 3.25 -1.34 9.64
CA HIS A 20 3.50 -2.27 10.74
C HIS A 20 2.72 -1.77 11.95
N VAL A 21 1.60 -2.42 12.28
CA VAL A 21 0.66 -1.95 13.30
C VAL A 21 0.44 -3.00 14.39
N PRO A 22 0.11 -2.59 15.62
CA PRO A 22 -0.32 -3.53 16.64
C PRO A 22 -1.55 -4.33 16.18
N ASP A 23 -1.55 -5.63 16.45
CA ASP A 23 -2.76 -6.46 16.25
C ASP A 23 -3.91 -5.90 17.08
N THR A 24 -5.12 -5.89 16.53
CA THR A 24 -6.32 -5.34 17.19
C THR A 24 -6.72 -6.06 18.47
N THR A 25 -6.18 -7.25 18.71
CA THR A 25 -6.38 -8.03 19.95
C THR A 25 -5.37 -7.67 21.05
N SER A 26 -4.35 -6.87 20.74
CA SER A 26 -3.34 -6.45 21.69
C SER A 26 -3.93 -5.55 22.77
N LYS A 27 -3.46 -5.75 24.02
CA LYS A 27 -3.76 -4.80 25.09
C LYS A 27 -2.95 -3.52 24.88
N ILE A 28 -3.65 -2.40 24.85
CA ILE A 28 -3.03 -1.09 24.72
C ILE A 28 -2.73 -0.58 26.13
N ASN A 29 -1.45 -0.55 26.48
CA ASN A 29 -0.95 0.01 27.73
C ASN A 29 0.04 1.15 27.42
N PHE A 30 0.25 2.00 28.40
CA PHE A 30 1.20 3.09 28.31
C PHE A 30 2.17 3.03 29.49
N THR A 31 3.39 3.50 29.26
CA THR A 31 4.47 3.61 30.24
C THR A 31 4.92 5.06 30.36
N ASN A 32 5.87 5.33 31.23
CA ASN A 32 6.46 6.65 31.42
C ASN A 32 5.41 7.77 31.70
N GLY A 33 4.43 7.47 32.59
CA GLY A 33 3.38 8.42 32.93
C GLY A 33 2.41 8.68 31.77
N ASP A 34 2.06 7.64 31.04
CA ASP A 34 1.20 7.64 29.85
C ASP A 34 1.77 8.37 28.63
N ALA A 35 3.08 8.64 28.62
CA ALA A 35 3.74 9.34 27.51
C ALA A 35 4.21 8.41 26.40
N GLU A 36 4.36 7.10 26.66
CA GLU A 36 4.91 6.15 25.71
C GLU A 36 4.02 4.90 25.61
N PHE A 37 3.83 4.41 24.40
CA PHE A 37 3.13 3.15 24.16
C PHE A 37 4.00 1.97 24.67
N ASP A 38 3.41 1.09 25.49
CA ASP A 38 4.09 -0.11 25.97
C ASP A 38 4.05 -1.19 24.90
N THR A 39 5.17 -1.46 24.30
CA THR A 39 5.32 -2.49 23.25
C THR A 39 5.54 -3.90 23.78
N ASN A 40 5.65 -4.09 25.09
CA ASN A 40 5.89 -5.40 25.68
C ASN A 40 4.72 -6.37 25.46
N GLY A 41 4.99 -7.49 24.77
CA GLY A 41 3.97 -8.50 24.46
C GLY A 41 2.98 -8.11 23.37
N VAL A 42 3.18 -6.97 22.71
CA VAL A 42 2.37 -6.56 21.56
C VAL A 42 2.77 -7.36 20.33
N GLN A 43 1.79 -7.97 19.68
CA GLN A 43 1.98 -8.58 18.37
C GLN A 43 1.74 -7.53 17.29
N TYR A 44 2.64 -7.49 16.30
CA TYR A 44 2.50 -6.60 15.17
C TYR A 44 2.13 -7.38 13.91
N VAL A 45 1.32 -6.75 13.07
CA VAL A 45 0.79 -7.32 11.83
C VAL A 45 0.92 -6.33 10.69
N ILE A 46 0.73 -6.81 9.46
CA ILE A 46 0.46 -5.92 8.33
C ILE A 46 -0.87 -5.22 8.62
N ASN A 47 -0.93 -3.92 8.43
CA ASN A 47 -2.18 -3.18 8.57
C ASN A 47 -3.27 -3.83 7.69
N PRO A 48 -4.44 -4.20 8.23
CA PRO A 48 -5.49 -4.89 7.48
C PRO A 48 -5.95 -4.17 6.21
N ASN A 49 -5.96 -2.84 6.21
CA ASN A 49 -6.29 -2.09 5.01
C ASN A 49 -5.22 -2.23 3.91
N ASP A 50 -3.96 -2.43 4.29
CA ASP A 50 -2.87 -2.67 3.34
C ASP A 50 -2.89 -4.12 2.82
N GLU A 51 -3.36 -5.09 3.60
CA GLU A 51 -3.52 -6.48 3.16
C GLU A 51 -4.49 -6.62 1.98
N PHE A 52 -5.56 -5.82 1.92
CA PHE A 52 -6.44 -5.79 0.74
C PHE A 52 -5.68 -5.33 -0.50
N GLY A 53 -4.85 -4.30 -0.37
CA GLY A 53 -3.99 -3.79 -1.43
C GLY A 53 -2.97 -4.85 -1.89
N LEU A 54 -2.32 -5.52 -0.95
CA LEU A 54 -1.36 -6.60 -1.22
C LEU A 54 -2.05 -7.77 -1.95
N THR A 55 -3.20 -8.21 -1.48
CA THR A 55 -3.97 -9.28 -2.12
C THR A 55 -4.32 -8.90 -3.57
N ARG A 56 -4.71 -7.65 -3.82
CA ARG A 56 -5.00 -7.18 -5.18
C ARG A 56 -3.75 -7.13 -6.05
N ALA A 57 -2.61 -6.73 -5.50
CA ALA A 57 -1.33 -6.74 -6.22
C ALA A 57 -0.91 -8.17 -6.61
N ILE A 58 -1.04 -9.14 -5.70
CA ILE A 58 -0.78 -10.56 -5.97
C ILE A 58 -1.71 -11.09 -7.08
N TRP A 59 -2.97 -10.68 -7.08
CA TRP A 59 -3.88 -11.02 -8.19
C TRP A 59 -3.35 -10.52 -9.54
N PHE A 60 -2.84 -9.30 -9.63
CA PHE A 60 -2.21 -8.78 -10.86
C PHE A 60 -0.95 -9.58 -11.24
N GLN A 61 -0.16 -10.00 -10.27
CA GLN A 61 1.00 -10.86 -10.49
C GLN A 61 0.58 -12.19 -11.11
N GLU A 62 -0.41 -12.86 -10.53
CA GLU A 62 -0.89 -14.17 -10.98
C GLU A 62 -1.60 -14.12 -12.35
N GLN A 63 -2.39 -13.09 -12.59
CA GLN A 63 -3.21 -12.99 -13.78
C GLN A 63 -2.55 -12.26 -14.94
N GLN A 64 -1.62 -11.35 -14.66
CA GLN A 64 -1.06 -10.43 -15.65
C GLN A 64 0.47 -10.38 -15.64
N GLY A 65 1.13 -11.17 -14.78
CA GLY A 65 2.59 -11.22 -14.71
C GLY A 65 3.24 -9.96 -14.14
N ALA A 66 2.52 -9.19 -13.32
CA ALA A 66 3.08 -8.01 -12.66
C ALA A 66 4.19 -8.40 -11.65
N ASN A 67 5.14 -7.51 -11.43
CA ASN A 67 6.11 -7.63 -10.35
C ASN A 67 5.65 -6.83 -9.13
N VAL A 68 5.56 -7.47 -7.97
CA VAL A 68 5.04 -6.87 -6.74
C VAL A 68 6.17 -6.67 -5.73
N THR A 69 6.44 -5.42 -5.42
CA THR A 69 7.34 -5.01 -4.34
C THR A 69 6.51 -4.45 -3.19
N VAL A 70 6.81 -4.85 -1.96
CA VAL A 70 6.25 -4.21 -0.76
C VAL A 70 7.26 -3.25 -0.15
N VAL A 71 6.80 -2.15 0.43
CA VAL A 71 7.66 -1.19 1.13
C VAL A 71 7.09 -0.80 2.49
N ASN A 72 7.97 -0.71 3.47
CA ASN A 72 7.68 -0.16 4.79
C ASN A 72 8.75 0.84 5.20
N VAL A 73 8.34 1.91 5.88
CA VAL A 73 9.25 2.87 6.53
C VAL A 73 9.27 2.55 8.01
N GLY A 74 10.39 2.03 8.51
CA GLY A 74 10.49 1.62 9.90
C GLY A 74 11.86 1.03 10.26
N GLY A 75 12.05 0.76 11.54
CA GLY A 75 13.22 0.14 12.09
C GLY A 75 13.33 -1.37 11.81
N PRO A 76 14.35 -2.04 12.38
CA PRO A 76 14.53 -3.50 12.21
C PRO A 76 13.36 -4.33 12.73
N ASP A 77 12.60 -3.82 13.68
CA ASP A 77 11.41 -4.43 14.28
C ASP A 77 10.28 -4.68 13.28
N THR A 78 10.28 -3.96 12.15
CA THR A 78 9.28 -4.13 11.08
C THR A 78 9.61 -5.29 10.12
N GLU A 79 10.80 -5.88 10.19
CA GLU A 79 11.21 -6.98 9.30
C GLU A 79 10.26 -8.20 9.32
N PRO A 80 9.74 -8.67 10.46
CA PRO A 80 8.79 -9.79 10.46
C PRO A 80 7.54 -9.53 9.61
N THR A 81 7.04 -8.29 9.61
CA THR A 81 5.89 -7.88 8.79
C THR A 81 6.22 -7.92 7.30
N LEU A 82 7.40 -7.44 6.91
CA LEU A 82 7.86 -7.54 5.51
C LEU A 82 8.07 -9.00 5.07
N ARG A 83 8.62 -9.86 5.94
CA ARG A 83 8.76 -11.30 5.67
C ARG A 83 7.41 -11.99 5.50
N LYS A 84 6.40 -11.57 6.26
CA LYS A 84 5.03 -12.07 6.09
C LYS A 84 4.47 -11.68 4.73
N ALA A 85 4.69 -10.44 4.27
CA ALA A 85 4.25 -10.00 2.94
C ALA A 85 4.93 -10.80 1.81
N LEU A 86 6.22 -11.11 1.93
CA LEU A 86 6.93 -12.02 1.01
C LEU A 86 6.33 -13.43 1.03
N ALA A 87 5.99 -13.96 2.21
CA ALA A 87 5.36 -15.27 2.35
C ALA A 87 3.94 -15.32 1.75
N ILE A 88 3.22 -14.20 1.72
CA ILE A 88 1.91 -14.05 1.04
C ILE A 88 2.07 -14.11 -0.48
N GLY A 89 3.23 -13.66 -1.03
CA GLY A 89 3.50 -13.79 -2.46
C GLY A 89 4.19 -12.59 -3.11
N ALA A 90 4.52 -11.53 -2.37
CA ALA A 90 5.29 -10.42 -2.92
C ALA A 90 6.67 -10.90 -3.42
N ASN A 91 7.14 -10.37 -4.56
CA ASN A 91 8.42 -10.74 -5.14
C ASN A 91 9.59 -10.14 -4.36
N GLU A 92 9.43 -8.90 -3.90
CA GLU A 92 10.48 -8.14 -3.24
C GLU A 92 9.92 -7.36 -2.05
N ALA A 93 10.80 -7.05 -1.10
CA ALA A 93 10.48 -6.21 0.04
C ALA A 93 11.57 -5.16 0.28
N ILE A 94 11.16 -3.92 0.47
CA ILE A 94 12.03 -2.80 0.80
C ILE A 94 11.71 -2.30 2.20
N ARG A 95 12.72 -2.23 3.05
CA ARG A 95 12.63 -1.52 4.32
C ARG A 95 13.42 -0.22 4.24
N VAL A 96 12.73 0.90 4.36
CA VAL A 96 13.37 2.20 4.55
C VAL A 96 13.73 2.33 6.01
N ASN A 97 15.02 2.23 6.33
CA ASN A 97 15.52 2.26 7.70
C ASN A 97 15.45 3.68 8.26
N ALA A 98 14.31 4.02 8.82
CA ALA A 98 14.06 5.32 9.44
C ALA A 98 13.06 5.18 10.58
N ASN A 99 13.08 6.11 11.52
CA ASN A 99 12.07 6.20 12.56
C ASN A 99 10.98 7.18 12.08
N PRO A 100 9.76 6.70 11.78
CA PRO A 100 8.69 7.55 11.28
C PRO A 100 8.24 8.53 12.37
N THR A 101 8.26 9.81 12.07
CA THR A 101 7.82 10.87 12.99
C THR A 101 6.38 11.30 12.75
N ASP A 102 5.98 11.33 11.48
CA ASP A 102 4.63 11.70 11.04
C ASP A 102 4.35 11.20 9.63
N GLY A 103 3.12 11.36 9.17
CA GLY A 103 2.71 10.90 7.83
C GLY A 103 3.42 11.62 6.69
N PHE A 104 3.81 12.88 6.85
CA PHE A 104 4.54 13.63 5.82
C PHE A 104 5.97 13.13 5.68
N PHE A 105 6.63 12.84 6.80
CA PHE A 105 7.95 12.19 6.78
C PHE A 105 7.88 10.86 6.02
N VAL A 106 6.90 10.00 6.34
CA VAL A 106 6.70 8.72 5.66
C VAL A 106 6.47 8.92 4.17
N ALA A 107 5.59 9.85 3.78
CA ALA A 107 5.32 10.15 2.38
C ALA A 107 6.59 10.59 1.62
N LYS A 108 7.45 11.39 2.23
CA LYS A 108 8.73 11.81 1.62
C LYS A 108 9.67 10.63 1.41
N GLN A 109 9.80 9.73 2.40
CA GLN A 109 10.66 8.54 2.26
C GLN A 109 10.14 7.62 1.14
N LEU A 110 8.84 7.37 1.12
CA LEU A 110 8.21 6.56 0.07
C LEU A 110 8.34 7.20 -1.32
N ALA A 111 8.24 8.52 -1.42
CA ALA A 111 8.41 9.23 -2.70
C ALA A 111 9.80 9.00 -3.31
N GLU A 112 10.85 8.95 -2.52
CA GLU A 112 12.22 8.67 -3.01
C GLU A 112 12.36 7.22 -3.51
N VAL A 113 11.74 6.26 -2.82
CA VAL A 113 11.69 4.86 -3.28
C VAL A 113 10.94 4.76 -4.62
N ILE A 114 9.81 5.45 -4.74
CA ILE A 114 8.99 5.42 -5.96
C ILE A 114 9.75 6.04 -7.15
N LYS A 115 10.38 7.20 -6.96
CA LYS A 115 11.17 7.86 -8.00
C LYS A 115 12.32 6.99 -8.50
N SER A 116 13.00 6.29 -7.60
CA SER A 116 14.14 5.43 -7.96
C SER A 116 13.72 4.09 -8.56
N GLY A 117 12.54 3.57 -8.21
CA GLY A 117 12.10 2.24 -8.58
C GLY A 117 11.35 2.16 -9.92
N GLY A 118 10.77 3.26 -10.39
CA GLY A 118 10.01 3.31 -11.64
C GLY A 118 8.76 2.41 -11.60
N TYR A 119 7.95 2.58 -10.55
CA TYR A 119 6.70 1.84 -10.36
C TYR A 119 5.56 2.48 -11.15
N ASP A 120 4.72 1.62 -11.75
CA ASP A 120 3.56 2.01 -12.54
C ASP A 120 2.33 2.22 -11.67
N LEU A 121 2.08 1.28 -10.75
CA LEU A 121 0.94 1.30 -9.85
C LEU A 121 1.42 1.26 -8.40
N ILE A 122 1.01 2.24 -7.61
CA ILE A 122 1.26 2.30 -6.18
C ILE A 122 -0.06 2.02 -5.46
N ILE A 123 -0.04 1.05 -4.55
CA ILE A 123 -1.22 0.66 -3.77
C ILE A 123 -0.93 0.93 -2.30
N ALA A 124 -1.83 1.64 -1.64
CA ALA A 124 -1.81 1.86 -0.20
C ALA A 124 -3.18 1.56 0.41
N GLY A 125 -3.21 1.23 1.67
CA GLY A 125 -4.45 1.09 2.42
C GLY A 125 -5.08 2.46 2.73
N ARG A 126 -6.36 2.44 3.02
CA ARG A 126 -7.14 3.64 3.32
C ARG A 126 -6.60 4.41 4.54
N GLU A 127 -6.24 3.67 5.58
CA GLU A 127 -5.77 4.23 6.84
C GLU A 127 -4.94 3.20 7.61
N SER A 128 -4.05 3.64 8.49
CA SER A 128 -3.38 2.77 9.44
C SER A 128 -4.19 2.70 10.74
N LEU A 129 -4.32 1.50 11.31
CA LEU A 129 -5.16 1.28 12.49
C LEU A 129 -4.58 1.89 13.77
N ASP A 130 -3.28 2.11 13.83
CA ASP A 130 -2.58 2.63 15.01
C ASP A 130 -2.86 4.11 15.27
N TYR A 131 -2.83 4.92 14.22
CA TYR A 131 -3.05 6.36 14.28
C TYR A 131 -4.32 6.84 13.57
N ASN A 132 -5.06 5.92 12.97
CA ASN A 132 -6.19 6.25 12.10
C ASN A 132 -5.78 7.25 10.99
N GLY A 133 -4.53 7.10 10.50
CA GLY A 133 -3.90 8.01 9.56
C GLY A 133 -4.19 7.62 8.11
N GLY A 134 -4.83 8.50 7.35
CA GLY A 134 -5.19 8.29 5.94
C GLY A 134 -4.54 9.26 4.97
N MET A 135 -3.59 10.11 5.42
CA MET A 135 -3.07 11.22 4.60
C MET A 135 -1.89 10.85 3.70
N VAL A 136 -1.15 9.79 4.02
CA VAL A 136 0.11 9.44 3.33
C VAL A 136 -0.07 9.26 1.82
N PRO A 137 -1.07 8.53 1.32
CA PRO A 137 -1.21 8.32 -0.13
C PRO A 137 -1.52 9.61 -0.91
N GLY A 138 -2.34 10.49 -0.34
CA GLY A 138 -2.63 11.80 -0.94
C GLY A 138 -1.42 12.72 -0.96
N MET A 139 -0.61 12.72 0.11
CA MET A 139 0.66 13.46 0.17
C MET A 139 1.66 12.92 -0.86
N LEU A 140 1.74 11.60 -1.04
CA LEU A 140 2.55 10.97 -2.07
C LEU A 140 2.17 11.44 -3.47
N ALA A 141 0.88 11.46 -3.77
CA ALA A 141 0.38 11.92 -5.05
C ALA A 141 0.79 13.38 -5.33
N GLY A 142 0.66 14.25 -4.33
CA GLY A 142 1.09 15.64 -4.42
C GLY A 142 2.61 15.79 -4.62
N LEU A 143 3.42 15.00 -3.90
CA LEU A 143 4.88 15.05 -4.00
C LEU A 143 5.42 14.52 -5.34
N LEU A 144 4.72 13.58 -5.97
CA LEU A 144 5.14 12.92 -7.20
C LEU A 144 4.46 13.52 -8.45
N GLY A 145 3.37 14.25 -8.29
CA GLY A 145 2.54 14.69 -9.42
C GLY A 145 1.84 13.52 -10.12
N TYR A 146 1.57 12.42 -9.41
CA TYR A 146 0.93 11.24 -9.95
C TYR A 146 -0.60 11.33 -9.87
N ASN A 147 -1.28 10.63 -10.77
CA ASN A 147 -2.72 10.43 -10.68
C ASN A 147 -3.07 9.74 -9.35
N PHE A 148 -4.25 10.06 -8.81
CA PHE A 148 -4.66 9.58 -7.49
C PHE A 148 -6.14 9.18 -7.47
N VAL A 149 -6.43 7.99 -6.96
CA VAL A 149 -7.79 7.51 -6.73
C VAL A 149 -7.91 6.96 -5.32
N ASN A 150 -8.70 7.64 -4.48
CA ASN A 150 -9.01 7.17 -3.12
C ASN A 150 -10.25 6.25 -3.09
N SER A 151 -10.43 5.55 -1.98
CA SER A 151 -11.60 4.68 -1.71
C SER A 151 -11.88 3.69 -2.86
N CYS A 152 -10.79 3.16 -3.45
CA CYS A 152 -10.85 2.27 -4.60
C CYS A 152 -11.28 0.87 -4.17
N ILE A 153 -12.39 0.39 -4.74
CA ILE A 153 -12.96 -0.95 -4.47
C ILE A 153 -12.74 -1.91 -5.65
N GLU A 154 -12.47 -1.38 -6.84
CA GLU A 154 -12.14 -2.18 -8.02
C GLU A 154 -11.17 -1.39 -8.91
N VAL A 155 -10.19 -2.08 -9.49
CA VAL A 155 -9.26 -1.51 -10.45
C VAL A 155 -9.02 -2.49 -11.59
N LYS A 156 -9.05 -1.98 -12.82
CA LYS A 156 -8.70 -2.70 -14.06
C LYS A 156 -7.64 -1.89 -14.80
N VAL A 157 -6.62 -2.57 -15.27
CA VAL A 157 -5.52 -1.96 -16.03
C VAL A 157 -5.48 -2.59 -17.42
N ASP A 158 -5.50 -1.76 -18.45
CA ASP A 158 -5.35 -2.17 -19.85
C ASP A 158 -4.32 -1.24 -20.53
N GLY A 159 -3.13 -1.76 -20.76
CA GLY A 159 -1.99 -0.96 -21.18
C GLY A 159 -1.67 0.10 -20.13
N THR A 160 -1.70 1.37 -20.52
CA THR A 160 -1.51 2.52 -19.61
C THR A 160 -2.81 3.09 -19.07
N THR A 161 -3.97 2.62 -19.57
CA THR A 161 -5.29 3.09 -19.14
C THR A 161 -5.77 2.32 -17.92
N VAL A 162 -6.29 3.04 -16.94
CA VAL A 162 -6.82 2.47 -15.70
C VAL A 162 -8.29 2.88 -15.55
N MET A 163 -9.13 1.89 -15.31
CA MET A 163 -10.51 2.09 -14.87
C MET A 163 -10.61 1.70 -13.40
N ALA A 164 -10.92 2.65 -12.54
CA ALA A 164 -11.08 2.45 -11.11
C ALA A 164 -12.52 2.73 -10.70
N SER A 165 -13.10 1.84 -9.89
CA SER A 165 -14.37 2.09 -9.22
C SER A 165 -14.08 2.50 -7.77
N ARG A 166 -14.58 3.65 -7.37
CA ARG A 166 -14.42 4.16 -6.00
C ARG A 166 -15.77 4.32 -5.31
N GLU A 167 -15.76 4.13 -4.01
CA GLU A 167 -16.93 4.38 -3.18
C GLU A 167 -17.08 5.87 -2.91
N ILE A 168 -18.31 6.37 -3.05
CA ILE A 168 -18.72 7.72 -2.72
C ILE A 168 -20.02 7.66 -1.90
N ASP A 169 -20.39 8.78 -1.27
CA ASP A 169 -21.67 8.87 -0.57
C ASP A 169 -22.84 8.61 -1.54
N GLY A 170 -23.60 7.58 -1.20
CA GLY A 170 -24.79 7.19 -1.98
C GLY A 170 -24.51 6.31 -3.21
N GLY A 171 -23.27 5.87 -3.44
CA GLY A 171 -23.00 4.97 -4.56
C GLY A 171 -21.55 4.73 -4.92
N LYS A 172 -21.32 4.54 -6.21
CA LYS A 172 -19.99 4.28 -6.79
C LYS A 172 -19.73 5.22 -7.94
N GLU A 173 -18.50 5.66 -8.06
CA GLU A 173 -18.02 6.45 -9.19
C GLU A 173 -16.99 5.64 -9.97
N ILE A 174 -17.07 5.70 -11.30
CA ILE A 174 -16.08 5.10 -12.18
C ILE A 174 -15.17 6.19 -12.71
N VAL A 175 -13.88 6.05 -12.43
CA VAL A 175 -12.84 6.98 -12.84
C VAL A 175 -11.99 6.33 -13.92
N SER A 176 -11.78 7.03 -15.03
CA SER A 176 -10.80 6.67 -16.06
C SER A 176 -9.58 7.54 -15.92
N THR A 177 -8.40 6.93 -15.84
CA THR A 177 -7.12 7.63 -15.68
C THR A 177 -6.00 6.83 -16.34
N SER A 178 -4.75 7.25 -16.16
CA SER A 178 -3.57 6.58 -16.69
C SER A 178 -2.53 6.29 -15.62
N LEU A 179 -1.65 5.33 -15.90
CA LEU A 179 -0.40 5.13 -15.16
C LEU A 179 0.59 6.27 -15.43
N PRO A 180 1.48 6.63 -14.49
CA PRO A 180 1.54 6.07 -13.14
C PRO A 180 0.40 6.56 -12.25
N LEU A 181 -0.03 5.68 -11.34
CA LEU A 181 -1.21 5.91 -10.52
C LEU A 181 -0.97 5.46 -9.08
N ILE A 182 -1.47 6.26 -8.14
CA ILE A 182 -1.59 5.87 -6.73
C ILE A 182 -3.06 5.58 -6.43
N ILE A 183 -3.34 4.38 -5.93
CA ILE A 183 -4.68 3.99 -5.47
C ILE A 183 -4.68 3.74 -3.97
N VAL A 184 -5.77 4.13 -3.35
CA VAL A 184 -6.06 3.80 -1.95
C VAL A 184 -7.12 2.71 -1.92
N GLY A 185 -6.66 1.50 -1.61
CA GLY A 185 -7.52 0.33 -1.57
C GLY A 185 -8.40 0.30 -0.33
N GLN A 186 -9.63 -0.13 -0.52
CA GLN A 186 -10.53 -0.45 0.57
C GLN A 186 -11.29 -1.74 0.27
N LYS A 187 -11.85 -2.35 1.30
CA LYS A 187 -12.68 -3.53 1.14
C LYS A 187 -13.92 -3.19 0.30
N GLY A 188 -14.09 -3.88 -0.82
CA GLY A 188 -15.27 -3.80 -1.67
C GLY A 188 -16.38 -4.74 -1.27
#